data_4b6814bfac9d904cf5c0f41a5b8d2509
#
_entry.id   4b6814bfac9d904cf5c0f41a5b8d2509
#
_cell.length_a   1.000
_cell.length_b   1.000
_cell.length_c   1.000
_cell.angle_alpha   90.00
_cell.angle_beta   90.00
_cell.angle_gamma   90.00
#
_symmetry.space_group_name_H-M   'P 1'
#
loop_
_entity.id
_entity.type
_entity.pdbx_description
1 polymer ?
#
loop_
_entity_poly.entity_id
_entity_poly.type
_entity_poly.pdbx_seq_one_letter_code
_entity_poly.pdbx_strand_id
1 'polypeptide(L)'
;EILFEYPQIAAFIMNEVTLNPQGLTQRIKNRNPYNSFSKIEERIQSEIKKGTIRETPTADFLLNILSLCMFPFMFGNLAMTLMEIPRETYNVLIANHEKYVIQFTINALKPGKEEIKTANQ
;
A
#
# COMPACT_ATOMS: atom_id res chain seq x y z
N GLU A 1 11.59 -1.99 10.76
CA GLU A 1 11.18 -1.11 9.66
C GLU A 1 11.69 0.31 9.83
N ILE A 2 12.37 0.84 8.81
CA ILE A 2 12.99 2.15 8.88
C ILE A 2 11.99 3.27 9.20
N LEU A 3 10.83 3.24 8.56
CA LEU A 3 9.83 4.29 8.77
C LEU A 3 9.27 4.27 10.20
N PHE A 4 9.21 3.10 10.79
CA PHE A 4 8.75 2.97 12.17
C PHE A 4 9.77 3.55 13.16
N GLU A 5 11.06 3.30 12.92
CA GLU A 5 12.12 3.76 13.80
C GLU A 5 12.43 5.25 13.65
N TYR A 6 12.22 5.79 12.45
CA TYR A 6 12.58 7.18 12.14
C TYR A 6 11.40 7.93 11.54
N PRO A 7 10.47 8.38 12.37
CA PRO A 7 9.27 9.08 11.86
C PRO A 7 9.60 10.33 11.03
N GLN A 8 10.75 10.96 11.27
CA GLN A 8 11.14 12.13 10.48
C GLN A 8 11.43 11.78 9.03
N ILE A 9 11.83 10.53 8.76
CA ILE A 9 12.03 10.06 7.39
C ILE A 9 10.67 10.00 6.67
N ALA A 10 9.65 9.51 7.37
CA ALA A 10 8.30 9.47 6.81
C ALA A 10 7.82 10.86 6.46
N ALA A 11 8.05 11.84 7.35
CA ALA A 11 7.67 13.22 7.11
C ALA A 11 8.42 13.81 5.93
N PHE A 12 9.70 13.50 5.79
CA PHE A 12 10.50 13.95 4.66
C PHE A 12 9.95 13.40 3.34
N ILE A 13 9.67 12.10 3.32
CA ILE A 13 9.12 11.46 2.13
C ILE A 13 7.79 12.09 1.75
N MET A 14 6.92 12.31 2.73
CA MET A 14 5.62 12.94 2.49
C MET A 14 5.79 14.31 1.86
N ASN A 15 6.74 15.09 2.38
CA ASN A 15 7.02 16.42 1.87
C ASN A 15 7.51 16.36 0.42
N GLU A 16 8.42 15.45 0.13
CA GLU A 16 8.93 15.28 -1.23
C GLU A 16 7.85 14.83 -2.20
N VAL A 17 6.98 13.91 -1.76
CA VAL A 17 5.88 13.44 -2.59
C VAL A 17 4.93 14.58 -2.93
N THR A 18 4.66 15.47 -1.96
CA THR A 18 3.73 16.57 -2.15
C THR A 18 4.33 17.71 -2.97
N LEU A 19 5.57 18.09 -2.68
CA LEU A 19 6.19 19.27 -3.27
C LEU A 19 7.03 19.00 -4.50
N ASN A 20 7.55 17.79 -4.63
CA ASN A 20 8.44 17.46 -5.75
C ASN A 20 8.26 16.01 -6.19
N PRO A 21 7.04 15.63 -6.64
CA PRO A 21 6.80 14.25 -7.04
C PRO A 21 7.65 13.80 -8.23
N GLN A 22 7.95 14.70 -9.15
CA GLN A 22 8.76 14.35 -10.33
C GLN A 22 10.19 14.02 -9.95
N GLY A 23 10.76 14.79 -9.03
CA GLY A 23 12.12 14.54 -8.55
C GLY A 23 12.24 13.22 -7.84
N LEU A 24 11.26 12.91 -6.99
CA LEU A 24 11.24 11.63 -6.27
C LEU A 24 11.10 10.47 -7.24
N THR A 25 10.20 10.58 -8.20
CA THR A 25 9.99 9.55 -9.22
C THR A 25 11.26 9.28 -9.99
N GLN A 26 11.98 10.34 -10.39
CA GLN A 26 13.22 10.21 -11.14
C GLN A 26 14.29 9.48 -10.32
N ARG A 27 14.40 9.81 -9.04
CA ARG A 27 15.36 9.13 -8.17
C ARG A 27 15.05 7.64 -8.04
N ILE A 28 13.79 7.31 -7.89
CA ILE A 28 13.38 5.91 -7.78
C ILE A 28 13.69 5.15 -9.07
N LYS A 29 13.38 5.74 -10.22
CA LYS A 29 13.64 5.10 -11.50
C LYS A 29 15.13 4.92 -11.75
N ASN A 30 15.94 5.93 -11.39
CA ASN A 30 17.38 5.84 -11.57
C ASN A 30 18.00 4.75 -10.69
N ARG A 31 17.45 4.56 -9.50
CA ARG A 31 17.97 3.58 -8.57
C ARG A 31 17.58 2.16 -8.96
N ASN A 32 16.41 1.99 -9.55
CA ASN A 32 15.89 0.67 -9.88
C ASN A 32 15.18 0.69 -11.25
N PRO A 33 15.96 0.76 -12.34
CA PRO A 33 15.38 0.90 -13.67
C PRO A 33 14.54 -0.29 -14.11
N TYR A 34 14.71 -1.44 -13.51
CA TYR A 34 13.96 -2.63 -13.88
C TYR A 34 12.64 -2.76 -13.14
N ASN A 35 12.46 -1.98 -12.09
CA ASN A 35 11.23 -2.05 -11.31
C ASN A 35 10.24 -1.03 -11.85
N SER A 36 9.57 -1.37 -12.91
CA SER A 36 8.63 -0.47 -13.56
C SER A 36 7.20 -0.91 -13.31
N PHE A 37 6.30 0.06 -13.42
CA PHE A 37 4.87 -0.20 -13.32
C PHE A 37 4.44 -1.26 -14.33
N SER A 38 5.01 -1.24 -15.53
CA SER A 38 4.61 -2.18 -16.58
C SER A 38 4.89 -3.63 -16.21
N LYS A 39 5.98 -3.90 -15.50
CA LYS A 39 6.27 -5.26 -15.05
C LYS A 39 5.27 -5.75 -14.03
N ILE A 40 4.89 -4.87 -13.10
CA ILE A 40 3.88 -5.19 -12.12
C ILE A 40 2.54 -5.44 -12.81
N GLU A 41 2.20 -4.60 -13.77
CA GLU A 41 0.97 -4.75 -14.52
C GLU A 41 0.93 -6.07 -15.29
N GLU A 42 2.03 -6.42 -15.93
CA GLU A 42 2.12 -7.71 -16.66
C GLU A 42 1.87 -8.88 -15.72
N ARG A 43 2.48 -8.85 -14.53
CA ARG A 43 2.31 -9.93 -13.58
C ARG A 43 0.87 -10.03 -13.08
N ILE A 44 0.27 -8.89 -12.77
CA ILE A 44 -1.12 -8.86 -12.30
C ILE A 44 -2.05 -9.36 -13.40
N GLN A 45 -1.89 -8.89 -14.62
CA GLN A 45 -2.73 -9.33 -15.72
C GLN A 45 -2.56 -10.82 -16.01
N SER A 46 -1.34 -11.33 -15.87
CA SER A 46 -1.09 -12.75 -16.02
C SER A 46 -1.86 -13.57 -14.98
N GLU A 47 -1.84 -13.13 -13.74
CA GLU A 47 -2.55 -13.85 -12.68
C GLU A 47 -4.06 -13.75 -12.84
N ILE A 48 -4.57 -12.63 -13.34
CA ILE A 48 -5.99 -12.49 -13.64
C ILE A 48 -6.40 -13.48 -14.70
N LYS A 49 -5.61 -13.62 -15.76
CA LYS A 49 -5.91 -14.56 -16.84
C LYS A 49 -5.91 -16.01 -16.35
N LYS A 50 -5.02 -16.32 -15.42
CA LYS A 50 -4.96 -17.67 -14.84
C LYS A 50 -6.11 -17.94 -13.88
N GLY A 51 -6.84 -16.89 -13.47
CA GLY A 51 -7.93 -17.03 -12.52
C GLY A 51 -7.47 -17.15 -11.07
N THR A 52 -6.20 -16.88 -10.79
CA THR A 52 -5.68 -16.95 -9.43
C THR A 52 -6.07 -15.74 -8.59
N ILE A 53 -6.32 -14.60 -9.23
CA ILE A 53 -6.81 -13.42 -8.53
C ILE A 53 -7.98 -12.84 -9.32
N ARG A 54 -8.81 -12.06 -8.63
CA ARG A 54 -9.95 -11.43 -9.29
C ARG A 54 -9.48 -10.30 -10.19
N GLU A 55 -10.31 -9.96 -11.16
CA GLU A 55 -10.02 -8.83 -12.03
C GLU A 55 -9.93 -7.55 -11.20
N THR A 56 -8.82 -6.84 -11.36
CA THR A 56 -8.59 -5.62 -10.60
C THR A 56 -7.71 -4.68 -11.42
N PRO A 57 -8.04 -3.38 -11.44
CA PRO A 57 -7.17 -2.41 -12.11
C PRO A 57 -5.84 -2.32 -11.37
N THR A 58 -4.74 -2.44 -12.11
CA THR A 58 -3.41 -2.44 -11.52
C THR A 58 -3.13 -1.16 -10.75
N ALA A 59 -3.51 -0.01 -11.31
CA ALA A 59 -3.26 1.28 -10.66
C ALA A 59 -4.00 1.36 -9.32
N ASP A 60 -5.25 0.90 -9.28
CA ASP A 60 -6.03 0.93 -8.06
C ASP A 60 -5.45 -0.01 -7.01
N PHE A 61 -5.01 -1.18 -7.45
CA PHE A 61 -4.36 -2.13 -6.55
C PHE A 61 -3.12 -1.52 -5.90
N LEU A 62 -2.27 -0.87 -6.71
CA LEU A 62 -1.06 -0.24 -6.18
C LEU A 62 -1.39 0.91 -5.22
N LEU A 63 -2.40 1.71 -5.55
CA LEU A 63 -2.81 2.80 -4.64
C LEU A 63 -3.25 2.24 -3.30
N ASN A 64 -4.00 1.16 -3.31
CA ASN A 64 -4.46 0.55 -2.07
C ASN A 64 -3.30 0.01 -1.24
N ILE A 65 -2.37 -0.69 -1.88
CA ILE A 65 -1.22 -1.26 -1.16
C ILE A 65 -0.35 -0.16 -0.58
N LEU A 66 -0.07 0.88 -1.37
CA LEU A 66 0.75 1.99 -0.88
C LEU A 66 0.07 2.69 0.28
N SER A 67 -1.25 2.89 0.19
CA SER A 67 -2.00 3.52 1.28
C SER A 67 -1.94 2.69 2.56
N LEU A 68 -2.16 1.39 2.45
CA LEU A 68 -2.11 0.51 3.61
C LEU A 68 -0.74 0.48 4.27
N CYS A 69 0.31 0.56 3.46
CA CYS A 69 1.67 0.50 3.98
C CYS A 69 2.14 1.84 4.54
N MET A 70 1.75 2.95 3.91
CA MET A 70 2.32 4.25 4.24
C MET A 70 1.54 5.04 5.29
N PHE A 71 0.22 4.90 5.32
CA PHE A 71 -0.61 5.71 6.21
C PHE A 71 -0.21 5.60 7.68
N PRO A 72 0.02 4.39 8.21
CA PRO A 72 0.36 4.28 9.64
C PRO A 72 1.62 5.03 10.04
N PHE A 73 2.58 5.16 9.12
CA PHE A 73 3.84 5.85 9.39
C PHE A 73 3.73 7.35 9.16
N MET A 74 3.00 7.74 8.11
CA MET A 74 2.85 9.17 7.79
C MET A 74 1.93 9.89 8.74
N PHE A 75 0.85 9.25 9.17
CA PHE A 75 -0.20 9.87 9.95
C PHE A 75 -0.45 9.16 11.27
N GLY A 76 0.63 8.61 11.86
CA GLY A 76 0.51 7.88 13.12
C GLY A 76 -0.12 8.67 14.25
N ASN A 77 0.28 9.94 14.41
CA ASN A 77 -0.29 10.77 15.46
C ASN A 77 -1.78 11.01 15.27
N LEU A 78 -2.19 11.23 14.02
CA LEU A 78 -3.60 11.40 13.72
C LEU A 78 -4.37 10.10 14.00
N ALA A 79 -3.80 8.97 13.60
CA ALA A 79 -4.44 7.67 13.81
C ALA A 79 -4.63 7.38 15.30
N MET A 80 -3.59 7.64 16.10
CA MET A 80 -3.69 7.43 17.55
C MET A 80 -4.78 8.30 18.18
N THR A 81 -4.86 9.55 17.73
CA THR A 81 -5.86 10.46 18.25
C THR A 81 -7.27 10.02 17.86
N LEU A 82 -7.44 9.64 16.59
CA LEU A 82 -8.76 9.21 16.12
C LEU A 82 -9.24 7.93 16.80
N MET A 83 -8.32 7.00 17.04
CA MET A 83 -8.67 5.72 17.68
C MET A 83 -8.61 5.78 19.19
N GLU A 84 -8.15 6.91 19.73
CA GLU A 84 -8.03 7.13 21.19
C GLU A 84 -7.19 6.02 21.84
N ILE A 85 -6.04 5.73 21.28
CA ILE A 85 -5.13 4.73 21.84
C ILE A 85 -3.77 5.36 22.15
N PRO A 86 -3.08 4.86 23.18
CA PRO A 86 -1.76 5.38 23.54
C PRO A 86 -0.67 4.87 22.60
N ARG A 87 0.49 5.50 22.68
CA ARG A 87 1.64 5.15 21.84
C ARG A 87 2.02 3.69 21.98
N GLU A 88 2.00 3.15 23.18
CA GLU A 88 2.41 1.77 23.41
C GLU A 88 1.51 0.80 22.65
N THR A 89 0.20 1.05 22.70
CA THR A 89 -0.76 0.22 21.97
C THR A 89 -0.55 0.36 20.47
N TYR A 90 -0.32 1.59 20.01
CA TYR A 90 -0.09 1.83 18.60
C TYR A 90 1.18 1.12 18.11
N ASN A 91 2.24 1.13 18.92
CA ASN A 91 3.48 0.46 18.53
C ASN A 91 3.28 -1.05 18.34
N VAL A 92 2.49 -1.68 19.21
CA VAL A 92 2.18 -3.10 19.06
C VAL A 92 1.37 -3.32 17.78
N LEU A 93 0.42 -2.44 17.51
CA LEU A 93 -0.40 -2.53 16.31
C LEU A 93 0.45 -2.44 15.05
N ILE A 94 1.39 -1.49 15.01
CA ILE A 94 2.27 -1.32 13.86
C ILE A 94 3.20 -2.52 13.69
N ALA A 95 3.70 -3.08 14.79
CA ALA A 95 4.57 -4.25 14.70
C ALA A 95 3.89 -5.44 14.03
N ASN A 96 2.57 -5.52 14.12
CA ASN A 96 1.79 -6.59 13.50
C ASN A 96 1.13 -6.17 12.19
N HIS A 97 1.29 -4.92 11.79
CA HIS A 97 0.54 -4.37 10.67
C HIS A 97 0.86 -5.06 9.34
N GLU A 98 2.12 -5.40 9.12
CA GLU A 98 2.54 -6.08 7.89
C GLU A 98 1.73 -7.36 7.68
N LYS A 99 1.59 -8.15 8.75
CA LYS A 99 0.81 -9.38 8.68
C LYS A 99 -0.64 -9.11 8.28
N TYR A 100 -1.24 -8.09 8.86
CA TYR A 100 -2.63 -7.75 8.56
C TYR A 100 -2.79 -7.21 7.15
N VAL A 101 -1.82 -6.42 6.66
CA VAL A 101 -1.86 -5.93 5.29
C VAL A 101 -1.80 -7.10 4.30
N ILE A 102 -0.92 -8.06 4.55
CA ILE A 102 -0.81 -9.23 3.69
C ILE A 102 -2.12 -9.99 3.65
N GLN A 103 -2.70 -10.24 4.82
CA GLN A 103 -3.96 -10.99 4.90
C GLN A 103 -5.11 -10.25 4.22
N PHE A 104 -5.19 -8.95 4.46
CA PHE A 104 -6.22 -8.11 3.86
C PHE A 104 -6.10 -8.13 2.33
N THR A 105 -4.86 -8.02 1.83
CA THR A 105 -4.60 -8.01 0.40
C THR A 105 -4.96 -9.36 -0.23
N ILE A 106 -4.56 -10.46 0.40
CA ILE A 106 -4.90 -11.79 -0.09
C ILE A 106 -6.41 -11.96 -0.19
N ASN A 107 -7.12 -11.56 0.85
CA ASN A 107 -8.58 -11.68 0.86
C ASN A 107 -9.23 -10.83 -0.22
N ALA A 108 -8.68 -9.63 -0.47
CA ALA A 108 -9.22 -8.75 -1.51
C ALA A 108 -8.99 -9.30 -2.91
N LEU A 109 -7.91 -10.05 -3.11
CA LEU A 109 -7.56 -10.57 -4.43
C LEU A 109 -8.16 -11.94 -4.73
N LYS A 110 -8.71 -12.63 -3.75
CA LYS A 110 -9.32 -13.93 -4.00
C LYS A 110 -10.39 -13.83 -5.08
N PRO A 111 -10.44 -14.82 -5.99
CA PRO A 111 -11.46 -14.79 -7.04
C PRO A 111 -12.84 -14.66 -6.45
N GLY A 112 -13.60 -13.70 -6.97
CA GLY A 112 -14.95 -13.46 -6.48
C GLY A 112 -15.93 -14.44 -7.04
N LYS A 113 -17.05 -14.54 -6.37
CA LYS A 113 -18.18 -15.33 -6.85
C LYS A 113 -19.24 -14.39 -7.39
N GLU A 114 -20.46 -14.61 -6.96
CA GLU A 114 -21.59 -13.82 -7.44
C GLU A 114 -21.62 -12.39 -6.91
N GLU A 115 -20.90 -12.12 -5.81
CA GLU A 115 -20.93 -10.79 -5.21
C GLU A 115 -20.48 -9.70 -6.17
N ILE A 116 -19.50 -10.01 -7.03
CA ILE A 116 -18.99 -9.02 -7.97
C ILE A 116 -20.08 -8.64 -8.96
N LYS A 117 -20.83 -9.63 -9.45
CA LYS A 117 -21.94 -9.37 -10.37
C LYS A 117 -23.01 -8.55 -9.69
N THR A 118 -23.32 -8.87 -8.45
CA THR A 118 -24.32 -8.15 -7.68
C THR A 118 -23.90 -6.69 -7.48
N ALA A 119 -22.66 -6.45 -7.18
CA ALA A 119 -22.15 -5.10 -6.94
C ALA A 119 -22.21 -4.24 -8.20
N ASN A 120 -22.17 -4.85 -9.38
CA ASN A 120 -22.16 -4.13 -10.64
C ASN A 120 -23.55 -3.88 -11.20
N GLN A 121 -24.58 -4.31 -10.50
CA GLN A 121 -25.97 -4.14 -10.95
C GLN A 121 -26.65 -2.91 -10.39
#